data_15cabd0653766295bd3c01b39923eb71
#
_entry.id   15cabd0653766295bd3c01b39923eb71
#
_cell.length_a   1.000
_cell.length_b   1.000
_cell.length_c   1.000
_cell.angle_alpha   90.00
_cell.angle_beta   90.00
_cell.angle_gamma   90.00
#
_symmetry.space_group_name_H-M   'P 1'
#
loop_
_entity.id
_entity.type
_entity.pdbx_description
1 polymer ?
#
loop_
_entity_poly.entity_id
_entity_poly.type
_entity_poly.pdbx_seq_one_letter_code
_entity_poly.pdbx_strand_id
1 'polypeptide(L)'
;MTTAKTAISALVVMGVSGCGKSVVGAEIALNSGGRLIEGDVFHPAANIEKMSAGIPLTDEDRAGWLTRLGEEVASALENGERPILTCSSLKLRYRERLREAVPGLGFVFLELSKEVATDRCAHRPGHFMPASLVDSQFAALEPPHGEPRTLVVDATQSVDTIGKQAAAWWEESRVG
;
A
#
# COMPACT_ATOMS: atom_id res chain seq x y z
N MET A 1 -22.33 1.73 24.66
CA MET A 1 -22.45 1.45 23.22
C MET A 1 -21.14 0.92 22.68
N THR A 2 -21.09 -0.36 22.43
CA THR A 2 -19.99 -0.96 21.69
C THR A 2 -20.17 -0.55 20.23
N THR A 3 -19.33 0.35 19.74
CA THR A 3 -19.20 0.58 18.31
C THR A 3 -18.78 -0.74 17.67
N ALA A 4 -19.68 -1.32 16.89
CA ALA A 4 -19.34 -2.53 16.13
C ALA A 4 -18.07 -2.23 15.33
N LYS A 5 -17.03 -2.99 15.60
CA LYS A 5 -15.76 -2.86 14.88
C LYS A 5 -16.06 -3.22 13.42
N THR A 6 -16.03 -2.24 12.54
CA THR A 6 -16.32 -2.47 11.12
C THR A 6 -15.29 -3.46 10.56
N ALA A 7 -15.76 -4.58 10.02
CA ALA A 7 -14.89 -5.57 9.42
C ALA A 7 -14.11 -4.95 8.25
N ILE A 8 -12.83 -5.31 8.15
CA ILE A 8 -12.00 -4.86 7.05
C ILE A 8 -12.32 -5.71 5.82
N SER A 9 -12.74 -5.04 4.73
CA SER A 9 -13.14 -5.72 3.50
C SER A 9 -11.95 -6.02 2.57
N ALA A 10 -10.97 -5.13 2.55
CA ALA A 10 -9.82 -5.20 1.67
C ALA A 10 -8.62 -4.53 2.35
N LEU A 11 -7.41 -4.87 1.92
CA LEU A 11 -6.18 -4.26 2.46
C LEU A 11 -5.46 -3.42 1.40
N VAL A 12 -4.81 -2.36 1.86
CA VAL A 12 -3.78 -1.65 1.12
C VAL A 12 -2.46 -1.84 1.85
N VAL A 13 -1.47 -2.37 1.17
CA VAL A 13 -0.10 -2.44 1.68
C VAL A 13 0.61 -1.18 1.20
N MET A 14 0.96 -0.29 2.11
CA MET A 14 1.48 1.03 1.80
C MET A 14 2.89 1.27 2.34
N GLY A 15 3.54 2.24 1.79
CA GLY A 15 4.87 2.67 2.22
C GLY A 15 5.69 3.20 1.06
N VAL A 16 6.91 3.65 1.37
CA VAL A 16 7.85 4.18 0.39
C VAL A 16 8.43 3.06 -0.49
N SER A 17 9.04 3.44 -1.61
CA SER A 17 9.76 2.49 -2.45
C SER A 17 10.88 1.79 -1.66
N GLY A 18 11.07 0.51 -1.91
CA GLY A 18 12.06 -0.30 -1.20
C GLY A 18 11.58 -0.90 0.12
N CYS A 19 10.35 -0.61 0.55
CA CYS A 19 9.82 -1.17 1.80
C CYS A 19 9.31 -2.60 1.68
N GLY A 20 9.14 -3.13 0.46
CA GLY A 20 8.73 -4.52 0.25
C GLY A 20 7.23 -4.74 0.07
N LYS A 21 6.50 -3.76 -0.44
CA LYS A 21 5.04 -3.86 -0.62
C LYS A 21 4.60 -5.09 -1.40
N SER A 22 5.22 -5.36 -2.54
CA SER A 22 4.82 -6.47 -3.42
C SER A 22 5.04 -7.82 -2.78
N VAL A 23 6.23 -8.04 -2.18
CA VAL A 23 6.55 -9.31 -1.53
C VAL A 23 5.70 -9.54 -0.28
N VAL A 24 5.45 -8.49 0.49
CA VAL A 24 4.57 -8.56 1.67
C VAL A 24 3.12 -8.81 1.24
N GLY A 25 2.65 -8.10 0.22
CA GLY A 25 1.30 -8.31 -0.31
C GLY A 25 1.08 -9.75 -0.77
N ALA A 26 2.05 -10.33 -1.46
CA ALA A 26 1.99 -11.73 -1.89
C ALA A 26 1.95 -12.69 -0.70
N GLU A 27 2.72 -12.41 0.34
CA GLU A 27 2.75 -13.24 1.54
C GLU A 27 1.42 -13.16 2.33
N ILE A 28 0.83 -11.97 2.40
CA ILE A 28 -0.50 -11.81 2.99
C ILE A 28 -1.53 -12.63 2.20
N ALA A 29 -1.45 -12.60 0.87
CA ALA A 29 -2.36 -13.36 0.00
C ALA A 29 -2.26 -14.86 0.29
N LEU A 30 -1.05 -15.39 0.43
CA LEU A 30 -0.83 -16.81 0.77
C LEU A 30 -1.45 -17.19 2.11
N ASN A 31 -1.34 -16.31 3.11
CA ASN A 31 -1.82 -16.61 4.47
C ASN A 31 -3.32 -16.33 4.66
N SER A 32 -3.95 -15.59 3.75
CA SER A 32 -5.35 -15.15 3.91
C SER A 32 -6.31 -15.67 2.84
N GLY A 33 -5.79 -16.26 1.77
CA GLY A 33 -6.60 -16.60 0.60
C GLY A 33 -6.97 -15.38 -0.24
N GLY A 34 -6.27 -14.25 -0.04
CA GLY A 34 -6.52 -13.01 -0.74
C GLY A 34 -5.94 -12.99 -2.16
N ARG A 35 -6.31 -11.95 -2.89
CA ARG A 35 -5.81 -11.70 -4.25
C ARG A 35 -4.95 -10.43 -4.26
N LEU A 36 -3.72 -10.56 -4.70
CA LEU A 36 -2.81 -9.42 -4.84
C LEU A 36 -3.16 -8.59 -6.08
N ILE A 37 -3.27 -7.29 -5.88
CA ILE A 37 -3.44 -6.31 -6.96
C ILE A 37 -2.27 -5.33 -6.87
N GLU A 38 -1.40 -5.36 -7.86
CA GLU A 38 -0.25 -4.46 -7.92
C GLU A 38 -0.69 -3.10 -8.45
N GLY A 39 -0.69 -2.08 -7.57
CA GLY A 39 -1.17 -0.75 -7.92
C GLY A 39 -0.37 -0.08 -9.04
N ASP A 40 0.93 -0.32 -9.08
CA ASP A 40 1.82 0.33 -10.04
C ASP A 40 1.50 0.00 -11.50
N VAL A 41 0.91 -1.16 -11.79
CA VAL A 41 0.57 -1.54 -13.16
C VAL A 41 -0.56 -0.68 -13.75
N PHE A 42 -1.29 0.05 -12.91
CA PHE A 42 -2.39 0.91 -13.34
C PHE A 42 -1.98 2.36 -13.57
N HIS A 43 -0.70 2.69 -13.43
CA HIS A 43 -0.22 4.04 -13.75
C HIS A 43 -0.35 4.30 -15.25
N PRO A 44 -0.87 5.49 -15.66
CA PRO A 44 -0.83 5.88 -17.07
C PRO A 44 0.60 6.06 -17.55
N ALA A 45 0.82 5.94 -18.85
CA ALA A 45 2.15 6.04 -19.45
C ALA A 45 2.89 7.32 -19.07
N ALA A 46 2.17 8.44 -18.98
CA ALA A 46 2.76 9.73 -18.57
C ALA A 46 3.38 9.68 -17.19
N ASN A 47 2.74 8.96 -16.24
CA ASN A 47 3.29 8.79 -14.90
C ASN A 47 4.55 7.93 -14.91
N ILE A 48 4.54 6.87 -15.69
CA ILE A 48 5.70 5.96 -15.83
C ILE A 48 6.88 6.73 -16.41
N GLU A 49 6.66 7.57 -17.42
CA GLU A 49 7.70 8.40 -18.02
C GLU A 49 8.32 9.36 -17.01
N LYS A 50 7.49 10.02 -16.19
CA LYS A 50 7.98 10.92 -15.13
C LYS A 50 8.84 10.17 -14.11
N MET A 51 8.34 9.03 -13.62
CA MET A 51 9.07 8.23 -12.64
C MET A 51 10.41 7.73 -13.20
N SER A 52 10.44 7.29 -14.45
CA SER A 52 11.67 6.85 -15.12
C SER A 52 12.69 7.99 -15.30
N ALA A 53 12.21 9.22 -15.46
CA ALA A 53 13.04 10.41 -15.58
C ALA A 53 13.47 11.00 -14.23
N GLY A 54 13.06 10.40 -13.11
CA GLY A 54 13.34 10.92 -11.77
C GLY A 54 12.47 12.11 -11.38
N ILE A 55 11.36 12.32 -12.07
CA ILE A 55 10.44 13.43 -11.80
C ILE A 55 9.34 12.96 -10.85
N PRO A 56 9.15 13.60 -9.66
CA PRO A 56 8.08 13.23 -8.74
C PRO A 56 6.70 13.46 -9.34
N LEU A 57 5.75 12.58 -9.02
CA LEU A 57 4.36 12.74 -9.44
C LEU A 57 3.67 13.81 -8.59
N THR A 58 2.85 14.64 -9.23
CA THR A 58 2.00 15.62 -8.56
C THR A 58 0.72 14.97 -8.07
N ASP A 59 -0.06 15.69 -7.25
CA ASP A 59 -1.37 15.19 -6.81
C ASP A 59 -2.31 15.00 -8.01
N GLU A 60 -2.22 15.85 -9.01
CA GLU A 60 -3.00 15.74 -10.26
C GLU A 60 -2.63 14.47 -11.04
N ASP A 61 -1.34 14.18 -11.14
CA ASP A 61 -0.85 12.97 -11.80
C ASP A 61 -1.42 11.71 -11.14
N ARG A 62 -1.63 11.74 -9.83
CA ARG A 62 -2.10 10.59 -9.05
C ARG A 62 -3.61 10.46 -9.01
N ALA A 63 -4.36 11.55 -9.25
CA ALA A 63 -5.82 11.55 -9.09
C ALA A 63 -6.52 10.46 -9.90
N GLY A 64 -6.26 10.38 -11.20
CA GLY A 64 -6.84 9.36 -12.06
C GLY A 64 -6.39 7.95 -11.71
N TRP A 65 -5.14 7.80 -11.33
CA TRP A 65 -4.58 6.53 -10.89
C TRP A 65 -5.27 6.02 -9.62
N LEU A 66 -5.44 6.87 -8.61
CA LEU A 66 -6.13 6.51 -7.37
C LEU A 66 -7.59 6.11 -7.63
N THR A 67 -8.28 6.82 -8.52
CA THR A 67 -9.64 6.47 -8.94
C THR A 67 -9.66 5.07 -9.54
N ARG A 68 -8.72 4.78 -10.43
CA ARG A 68 -8.60 3.45 -11.05
C ARG A 68 -8.34 2.36 -10.01
N LEU A 69 -7.46 2.61 -9.04
CA LEU A 69 -7.19 1.64 -7.98
C LEU A 69 -8.43 1.34 -7.15
N GLY A 70 -9.19 2.36 -6.79
CA GLY A 70 -10.46 2.18 -6.08
C GLY A 70 -11.45 1.32 -6.86
N GLU A 71 -11.57 1.53 -8.15
CA GLU A 71 -12.43 0.74 -9.04
C GLU A 71 -11.98 -0.72 -9.11
N GLU A 72 -10.69 -0.97 -9.20
CA GLU A 72 -10.14 -2.33 -9.25
C GLU A 72 -10.42 -3.10 -7.96
N VAL A 73 -10.25 -2.46 -6.81
CA VAL A 73 -10.54 -3.07 -5.51
C VAL A 73 -12.03 -3.33 -5.36
N ALA A 74 -12.88 -2.36 -5.70
CA ALA A 74 -14.33 -2.50 -5.61
C ALA A 74 -14.83 -3.63 -6.51
N SER A 75 -14.30 -3.74 -7.73
CA SER A 75 -14.65 -4.80 -8.67
C SER A 75 -14.27 -6.19 -8.12
N ALA A 76 -13.08 -6.31 -7.53
CA ALA A 76 -12.65 -7.56 -6.91
C ALA A 76 -13.58 -7.97 -5.76
N LEU A 77 -14.02 -7.02 -4.94
CA LEU A 77 -14.98 -7.27 -3.85
C LEU A 77 -16.33 -7.72 -4.38
N GLU A 78 -16.81 -7.11 -5.46
CA GLU A 78 -18.07 -7.53 -6.11
C GLU A 78 -18.00 -8.96 -6.62
N ASN A 79 -16.82 -9.41 -7.03
CA ASN A 79 -16.59 -10.78 -7.48
C ASN A 79 -16.37 -11.78 -6.32
N GLY A 80 -16.53 -11.34 -5.09
CA GLY A 80 -16.37 -12.20 -3.91
C GLY A 80 -14.91 -12.46 -3.53
N GLU A 81 -13.96 -11.71 -4.09
CA GLU A 81 -12.55 -11.84 -3.79
C GLU A 81 -12.15 -11.05 -2.55
N ARG A 82 -10.96 -11.34 -2.01
CA ARG A 82 -10.38 -10.62 -0.88
C ARG A 82 -9.15 -9.84 -1.39
N PRO A 83 -9.34 -8.61 -1.90
CA PRO A 83 -8.24 -7.89 -2.55
C PRO A 83 -7.23 -7.32 -1.57
N ILE A 84 -5.95 -7.39 -1.97
CA ILE A 84 -4.81 -6.78 -1.30
C ILE A 84 -4.13 -5.91 -2.34
N LEU A 85 -4.29 -4.60 -2.20
CA LEU A 85 -3.73 -3.62 -3.11
C LEU A 85 -2.36 -3.15 -2.62
N THR A 86 -1.35 -3.12 -3.48
CA THR A 86 -0.10 -2.43 -3.18
C THR A 86 -0.18 -1.01 -3.73
N CYS A 87 0.04 -0.03 -2.88
CA CYS A 87 -0.01 1.38 -3.26
C CYS A 87 0.76 2.19 -2.24
N SER A 88 1.64 3.07 -2.69
CA SER A 88 2.44 3.91 -1.79
C SER A 88 1.58 4.68 -0.78
N SER A 89 0.47 5.29 -1.22
CA SER A 89 -0.52 5.97 -0.35
C SER A 89 0.11 6.95 0.64
N LEU A 90 1.09 7.72 0.20
CA LEU A 90 1.96 8.50 1.07
C LEU A 90 1.25 9.62 1.82
N LYS A 91 0.24 10.24 1.23
CA LYS A 91 -0.49 11.34 1.85
C LYS A 91 -1.85 10.88 2.39
N LEU A 92 -2.27 11.49 3.48
CA LEU A 92 -3.59 11.23 4.05
C LEU A 92 -4.72 11.39 3.01
N ARG A 93 -4.65 12.44 2.18
CA ARG A 93 -5.65 12.68 1.13
C ARG A 93 -5.76 11.53 0.14
N TYR A 94 -4.66 10.82 -0.14
CA TYR A 94 -4.68 9.66 -1.03
C TYR A 94 -5.39 8.48 -0.36
N ARG A 95 -5.11 8.27 0.91
CA ARG A 95 -5.76 7.21 1.70
C ARG A 95 -7.25 7.47 1.86
N GLU A 96 -7.64 8.71 2.14
CA GLU A 96 -9.04 9.08 2.27
C GLU A 96 -9.80 8.87 0.96
N ARG A 97 -9.19 9.19 -0.17
CA ARG A 97 -9.78 8.94 -1.48
C ARG A 97 -10.05 7.45 -1.71
N LEU A 98 -9.12 6.60 -1.33
CA LEU A 98 -9.32 5.15 -1.42
C LEU A 98 -10.40 4.67 -0.44
N ARG A 99 -10.44 5.21 0.78
CA ARG A 99 -11.47 4.86 1.77
C ARG A 99 -12.87 5.26 1.32
N GLU A 100 -13.01 6.37 0.63
CA GLU A 100 -14.30 6.80 0.07
C GLU A 100 -14.78 5.83 -1.02
N ALA A 101 -13.86 5.36 -1.86
CA ALA A 101 -14.19 4.42 -2.92
C ALA A 101 -14.49 3.01 -2.39
N VAL A 102 -13.83 2.61 -1.29
CA VAL A 102 -13.92 1.27 -0.73
C VAL A 102 -14.15 1.35 0.79
N PRO A 103 -15.41 1.40 1.23
CA PRO A 103 -15.73 1.38 2.66
C PRO A 103 -15.17 0.11 3.33
N GLY A 104 -14.61 0.26 4.52
CA GLY A 104 -14.02 -0.85 5.25
C GLY A 104 -12.57 -1.17 4.85
N LEU A 105 -11.94 -0.31 4.09
CA LEU A 105 -10.54 -0.50 3.66
C LEU A 105 -9.58 -0.42 4.86
N GLY A 106 -8.69 -1.41 4.98
CA GLY A 106 -7.62 -1.42 5.98
C GLY A 106 -6.28 -1.11 5.33
N PHE A 107 -5.36 -0.56 6.11
CA PHE A 107 -4.02 -0.21 5.65
C PHE A 107 -2.96 -0.94 6.48
N VAL A 108 -1.98 -1.51 5.80
CA VAL A 108 -0.78 -2.08 6.44
C VAL A 108 0.37 -1.18 6.03
N PHE A 109 0.88 -0.41 6.99
CA PHE A 109 1.99 0.51 6.75
C PHE A 109 3.32 -0.18 7.06
N LEU A 110 4.12 -0.34 6.03
CA LEU A 110 5.47 -0.89 6.14
C LEU A 110 6.43 0.26 6.48
N GLU A 111 6.66 0.47 7.77
CA GLU A 111 7.51 1.56 8.26
C GLU A 111 8.98 1.23 8.06
N LEU A 112 9.71 2.15 7.44
CA LEU A 112 11.11 1.95 7.08
C LEU A 112 11.85 3.27 7.18
N SER A 113 13.11 3.24 7.65
CA SER A 113 13.94 4.44 7.65
C SER A 113 14.38 4.82 6.24
N LYS A 114 14.66 6.11 6.03
CA LYS A 114 15.12 6.62 4.75
C LYS A 114 16.43 5.95 4.31
N GLU A 115 17.34 5.72 5.26
CA GLU A 115 18.63 5.08 5.01
C GLU A 115 18.46 3.66 4.47
N VAL A 116 17.60 2.87 5.10
CA VAL A 116 17.34 1.50 4.67
C VAL A 116 16.61 1.48 3.33
N ALA A 117 15.64 2.37 3.12
CA ALA A 117 14.92 2.47 1.85
C ALA A 117 15.86 2.82 0.70
N THR A 118 16.75 3.79 0.91
CA THR A 118 17.75 4.20 -0.09
C THR A 118 18.68 3.05 -0.43
N ASP A 119 19.17 2.33 0.58
CA ASP A 119 20.05 1.18 0.40
C ASP A 119 19.35 0.07 -0.41
N ARG A 120 18.12 -0.27 -0.05
CA ARG A 120 17.34 -1.29 -0.76
C ARG A 120 17.10 -0.93 -2.22
N CYS A 121 16.76 0.32 -2.52
CA CYS A 121 16.56 0.79 -3.88
C CYS A 121 17.84 0.73 -4.72
N ALA A 122 18.99 1.06 -4.12
CA ALA A 122 20.28 1.02 -4.79
C ALA A 122 20.72 -0.40 -5.16
N HIS A 123 20.30 -1.40 -4.38
CA HIS A 123 20.71 -2.80 -4.57
C HIS A 123 19.65 -3.68 -5.25
N ARG A 124 18.55 -3.09 -5.73
CA ARG A 124 17.45 -3.86 -6.31
C ARG A 124 17.69 -4.11 -7.82
N PRO A 125 17.92 -5.36 -8.25
CA PRO A 125 18.15 -5.68 -9.66
C PRO A 125 16.92 -5.34 -10.53
N GLY A 126 17.15 -4.63 -11.64
CA GLY A 126 16.11 -4.34 -12.62
C GLY A 126 15.09 -3.29 -12.23
N HIS A 127 15.15 -2.76 -11.01
CA HIS A 127 14.21 -1.74 -10.51
C HIS A 127 14.99 -0.57 -9.92
N PHE A 128 15.71 0.15 -10.78
CA PHE A 128 16.46 1.31 -10.34
C PHE A 128 15.52 2.48 -10.08
N MET A 129 15.56 3.02 -8.86
CA MET A 129 14.89 4.28 -8.53
C MET A 129 15.95 5.28 -8.09
N PRO A 130 16.04 6.46 -8.74
CA PRO A 130 16.99 7.49 -8.32
C PRO A 130 16.78 7.89 -6.85
N ALA A 131 17.87 8.18 -6.14
CA ALA A 131 17.80 8.63 -4.74
C ALA A 131 16.92 9.86 -4.57
N SER A 132 16.85 10.73 -5.57
CA SER A 132 15.97 11.91 -5.55
C SER A 132 14.49 11.54 -5.42
N LEU A 133 14.05 10.42 -6.00
CA LEU A 133 12.67 9.95 -5.85
C LEU A 133 12.43 9.37 -4.47
N VAL A 134 13.40 8.68 -3.89
CA VAL A 134 13.30 8.20 -2.49
C VAL A 134 13.15 9.40 -1.56
N ASP A 135 13.98 10.43 -1.73
CA ASP A 135 13.91 11.65 -0.94
C ASP A 135 12.53 12.32 -1.06
N SER A 136 12.00 12.43 -2.28
CA SER A 136 10.70 13.04 -2.51
C SER A 136 9.56 12.24 -1.88
N GLN A 137 9.67 10.91 -1.83
CA GLN A 137 8.68 10.07 -1.18
C GLN A 137 8.66 10.28 0.33
N PHE A 138 9.82 10.37 0.98
CA PHE A 138 9.89 10.69 2.40
C PHE A 138 9.40 12.10 2.71
N ALA A 139 9.67 13.05 1.83
CA ALA A 139 9.15 14.41 1.97
C ALA A 139 7.62 14.46 1.86
N ALA A 140 7.03 13.61 1.02
CA ALA A 140 5.58 13.53 0.83
C ALA A 140 4.87 12.66 1.88
N LEU A 141 5.58 11.74 2.51
CA LEU A 141 5.01 10.79 3.45
C LEU A 141 4.39 11.47 4.67
N GLU A 142 3.10 11.26 4.84
CA GLU A 142 2.36 11.60 6.05
C GLU A 142 2.07 10.25 6.74
N PRO A 143 2.84 9.88 7.78
CA PRO A 143 2.69 8.56 8.42
C PRO A 143 1.27 8.35 8.95
N PRO A 144 0.68 7.16 8.76
CA PRO A 144 -0.71 6.91 9.12
C PRO A 144 -0.93 6.53 10.58
N HIS A 145 -0.01 6.85 11.47
CA HIS A 145 -0.12 6.54 12.89
C HIS A 145 -1.41 7.13 13.47
N GLY A 146 -2.20 6.31 14.16
CA GLY A 146 -3.46 6.75 14.75
C GLY A 146 -4.66 6.79 13.80
N GLU A 147 -4.50 6.46 12.53
CA GLU A 147 -5.62 6.38 11.60
C GLU A 147 -6.43 5.09 11.82
N PRO A 148 -7.75 5.11 11.53
CA PRO A 148 -8.58 3.92 11.73
C PRO A 148 -8.16 2.77 10.81
N ARG A 149 -8.36 1.54 11.27
CA ARG A 149 -8.10 0.31 10.52
C ARG A 149 -6.71 0.30 9.88
N THR A 150 -5.71 0.67 10.68
CA THR A 150 -4.32 0.77 10.21
C THR A 150 -3.41 -0.04 11.12
N LEU A 151 -2.63 -0.93 10.52
CA LEU A 151 -1.59 -1.71 11.18
C LEU A 151 -0.22 -1.16 10.75
N VAL A 152 0.58 -0.73 11.73
CA VAL A 152 1.95 -0.27 11.48
C VAL A 152 2.90 -1.41 11.81
N VAL A 153 3.74 -1.79 10.85
CA VAL A 153 4.73 -2.86 11.04
C VAL A 153 6.13 -2.38 10.67
N ASP A 154 7.12 -2.94 11.35
CA ASP A 154 8.53 -2.69 11.04
C ASP A 154 8.89 -3.47 9.77
N ALA A 155 9.20 -2.76 8.69
CA ALA A 155 9.52 -3.36 7.40
C ALA A 155 10.88 -4.08 7.36
N THR A 156 11.67 -4.02 8.42
CA THR A 156 12.95 -4.77 8.51
C THR A 156 12.75 -6.21 9.01
N GLN A 157 11.56 -6.55 9.49
CA GLN A 157 11.23 -7.93 9.87
C GLN A 157 11.17 -8.81 8.63
N SER A 158 11.20 -10.14 8.82
CA SER A 158 11.07 -11.06 7.69
C SER A 158 9.70 -10.94 7.02
N VAL A 159 9.67 -11.17 5.71
CA VAL A 159 8.42 -11.13 4.93
C VAL A 159 7.41 -12.14 5.49
N ASP A 160 7.87 -13.33 5.87
CA ASP A 160 7.03 -14.35 6.50
C ASP A 160 6.35 -13.83 7.77
N THR A 161 7.12 -13.20 8.65
CA THR A 161 6.60 -12.65 9.91
C THR A 161 5.56 -11.56 9.66
N ILE A 162 5.86 -10.62 8.76
CA ILE A 162 4.96 -9.52 8.43
C ILE A 162 3.67 -10.06 7.79
N GLY A 163 3.80 -10.98 6.85
CA GLY A 163 2.64 -11.56 6.16
C GLY A 163 1.69 -12.28 7.09
N LYS A 164 2.21 -13.05 8.02
CA LYS A 164 1.42 -13.74 9.04
C LYS A 164 0.75 -12.78 10.00
N GLN A 165 1.47 -11.77 10.45
CA GLN A 165 0.95 -10.75 11.35
C GLN A 165 -0.21 -9.97 10.70
N ALA A 166 -0.04 -9.54 9.47
CA ALA A 166 -1.05 -8.78 8.76
C ALA A 166 -2.28 -9.63 8.44
N ALA A 167 -2.08 -10.88 8.03
CA ALA A 167 -3.20 -11.79 7.75
C ALA A 167 -4.01 -12.07 9.02
N ALA A 168 -3.34 -12.31 10.15
CA ALA A 168 -4.01 -12.52 11.43
C ALA A 168 -4.80 -11.30 11.88
N TRP A 169 -4.21 -10.11 11.73
CA TRP A 169 -4.87 -8.85 12.04
C TRP A 169 -6.14 -8.65 11.20
N TRP A 170 -6.07 -8.99 9.93
CA TRP A 170 -7.21 -8.90 9.01
C TRP A 170 -8.32 -9.87 9.42
N GLU A 171 -7.97 -11.13 9.77
CA GLU A 171 -8.94 -12.12 10.24
C GLU A 171 -9.61 -11.69 11.55
N GLU A 172 -8.85 -11.16 12.50
CA GLU A 172 -9.37 -10.66 13.77
C GLU A 172 -10.44 -9.57 13.57
N SER A 173 -10.31 -8.76 12.53
CA SER A 173 -11.30 -7.71 12.23
C SER A 173 -12.66 -8.28 11.84
N ARG A 174 -12.71 -9.54 11.37
CA ARG A 174 -13.95 -10.21 10.95
C ARG A 174 -14.72 -10.81 12.11
N VAL A 175 -14.07 -11.01 13.24
CA VAL A 175 -14.62 -11.73 14.40
C VAL A 175 -15.11 -10.77 15.49
N GLY A 176 -14.83 -9.50 15.34
CA GLY A 176 -15.18 -8.49 16.33
C GLY A 176 -16.60 -7.93 16.20
#